data_b5c3d4eaff76c8d2968df4cdf66d555d
#
_entry.id   b5c3d4eaff76c8d2968df4cdf66d555d
#
_cell.length_a   1.000
_cell.length_b   1.000
_cell.length_c   1.000
_cell.angle_alpha   90.00
_cell.angle_beta   90.00
_cell.angle_gamma   90.00
#
_symmetry.space_group_name_H-M   'P 1'
#
loop_
_entity.id
_entity.type
_entity.pdbx_description
1 polymer ?
#
loop_
_entity_poly.entity_id
_entity_poly.type
_entity_poly.pdbx_seq_one_letter_code
_entity_poly.pdbx_strand_id
1 'polypeptide(L)'
;MSNSLQTVVVVDDNATVRALFERSTENLALDLMTYASADEAMSFLSEHKPDLLFLDIIMPDKDGLTFLQELRRLPLHRDTSVIMITSKDYAQDRTVANELGALEFITKPMPMRAITDIILKYINKDNPY
;
A
#
# COMPACT_ATOMS: atom_id res chain seq x y z
N MET A 1 10.60 -6.76 -25.19
CA MET A 1 9.93 -5.68 -24.53
C MET A 1 8.86 -6.19 -23.59
N SER A 2 8.84 -5.64 -22.42
CA SER A 2 7.91 -6.10 -21.40
C SER A 2 6.59 -5.34 -21.48
N ASN A 3 5.48 -6.09 -21.39
CA ASN A 3 4.15 -5.51 -21.26
C ASN A 3 3.60 -5.75 -19.87
N SER A 4 4.51 -5.91 -18.90
CA SER A 4 4.11 -6.14 -17.52
C SER A 4 3.31 -4.96 -17.00
N LEU A 5 2.20 -5.25 -16.37
CA LEU A 5 1.42 -4.24 -15.68
C LEU A 5 2.12 -3.83 -14.40
N GLN A 6 1.91 -2.60 -13.99
CA GLN A 6 2.39 -2.15 -12.69
C GLN A 6 1.58 -2.85 -11.60
N THR A 7 2.23 -3.08 -10.47
CA THR A 7 1.66 -3.87 -9.38
C THR A 7 1.36 -2.97 -8.17
N VAL A 8 0.13 -3.09 -7.67
CA VAL A 8 -0.29 -2.43 -6.44
C VAL A 8 -0.62 -3.51 -5.41
N VAL A 9 -0.04 -3.39 -4.23
CA VAL A 9 -0.29 -4.34 -3.14
C VAL A 9 -1.02 -3.60 -2.03
N VAL A 10 -2.05 -4.24 -1.46
CA VAL A 10 -2.82 -3.71 -0.35
C VAL A 10 -2.76 -4.71 0.80
N VAL A 11 -2.37 -4.25 1.97
CA VAL A 11 -2.35 -5.08 3.19
C VAL A 11 -3.32 -4.46 4.18
N ASP A 12 -4.46 -5.11 4.39
CA ASP A 12 -5.51 -4.62 5.27
C ASP A 12 -6.35 -5.80 5.71
N ASP A 13 -6.55 -5.97 7.00
CA ASP A 13 -7.31 -7.11 7.53
C ASP A 13 -8.82 -7.00 7.30
N ASN A 14 -9.30 -5.83 6.90
CA ASN A 14 -10.73 -5.61 6.68
C ASN A 14 -11.11 -5.99 5.25
N ALA A 15 -11.97 -7.01 5.12
CA ALA A 15 -12.39 -7.51 3.81
C ALA A 15 -13.13 -6.46 2.99
N THR A 16 -13.90 -5.59 3.65
CA THR A 16 -14.63 -4.53 2.95
C THR A 16 -13.67 -3.53 2.32
N VAL A 17 -12.59 -3.19 3.02
CA VAL A 17 -11.57 -2.29 2.48
C VAL A 17 -10.87 -2.93 1.29
N ARG A 18 -10.50 -4.21 1.41
CA ARG A 18 -9.87 -4.90 0.28
C ARG A 18 -10.78 -4.93 -0.95
N ALA A 19 -12.09 -5.19 -0.72
CA ALA A 19 -13.06 -5.17 -1.82
C ALA A 19 -13.20 -3.78 -2.45
N LEU A 20 -13.09 -2.74 -1.63
CA LEU A 20 -13.13 -1.37 -2.14
C LEU A 20 -11.96 -1.08 -3.07
N PHE A 21 -10.76 -1.56 -2.71
CA PHE A 21 -9.60 -1.44 -3.59
C PHE A 21 -9.79 -2.21 -4.88
N GLU A 22 -10.37 -3.40 -4.81
CA GLU A 22 -10.64 -4.20 -6.01
C GLU A 22 -11.56 -3.48 -6.97
N ARG A 23 -12.63 -2.89 -6.44
CA ARG A 23 -13.55 -2.10 -7.27
C ARG A 23 -12.90 -0.85 -7.82
N SER A 24 -12.09 -0.17 -7.00
CA SER A 24 -11.45 1.08 -7.41
C SER A 24 -10.48 0.87 -8.56
N THR A 25 -9.96 -0.33 -8.72
CA THR A 25 -8.91 -0.62 -9.70
C THR A 25 -9.38 -1.46 -10.88
N GLU A 26 -10.64 -1.92 -10.88
CA GLU A 26 -11.07 -2.90 -11.89
C GLU A 26 -10.98 -2.38 -13.32
N ASN A 27 -11.04 -1.07 -13.52
CA ASN A 27 -10.93 -0.48 -14.85
C ASN A 27 -9.56 0.15 -15.12
N LEU A 28 -8.59 -0.11 -14.25
CA LEU A 28 -7.23 0.40 -14.42
C LEU A 28 -6.31 -0.70 -14.91
N ALA A 29 -5.33 -0.31 -15.73
CA ALA A 29 -4.37 -1.26 -16.29
C ALA A 29 -3.26 -1.52 -15.28
N LEU A 30 -3.55 -2.32 -14.26
CA LEU A 30 -2.59 -2.70 -13.24
C LEU A 30 -2.96 -4.05 -12.64
N ASP A 31 -2.01 -4.67 -11.95
CA ASP A 31 -2.24 -5.87 -11.17
C ASP A 31 -2.43 -5.48 -9.73
N LEU A 32 -3.57 -5.81 -9.16
CA LEU A 32 -3.83 -5.57 -7.74
C LEU A 32 -3.73 -6.88 -6.98
N MET A 33 -3.00 -6.85 -5.87
CA MET A 33 -2.88 -7.99 -4.96
C MET A 33 -3.25 -7.53 -3.57
N THR A 34 -4.16 -8.24 -2.92
CA THR A 34 -4.60 -7.88 -1.57
C THR A 34 -4.28 -8.99 -0.58
N TYR A 35 -3.87 -8.60 0.62
CA TYR A 35 -3.51 -9.52 1.68
C TYR A 35 -4.18 -9.09 2.97
N ALA A 36 -4.61 -10.07 3.76
CA ALA A 36 -5.33 -9.81 5.00
C ALA A 36 -4.41 -9.63 6.21
N SER A 37 -3.12 -9.89 6.05
CA SER A 37 -2.19 -9.78 7.17
C SER A 37 -0.79 -9.47 6.66
N ALA A 38 0.06 -9.00 7.58
CA ALA A 38 1.47 -8.76 7.28
C ALA A 38 2.17 -10.06 6.87
N ASP A 39 1.87 -11.16 7.56
CA ASP A 39 2.50 -12.45 7.25
C ASP A 39 2.18 -12.91 5.84
N GLU A 40 0.91 -12.80 5.42
CA GLU A 40 0.53 -13.18 4.06
C GLU A 40 1.24 -12.31 3.04
N ALA A 41 1.30 -11.01 3.30
CA ALA A 41 1.93 -10.08 2.38
C ALA A 41 3.44 -10.34 2.28
N MET A 42 4.07 -10.73 3.37
CA MET A 42 5.52 -10.98 3.36
C MET A 42 5.90 -12.12 2.42
N SER A 43 5.02 -13.09 2.24
CA SER A 43 5.29 -14.18 1.30
C SER A 43 5.54 -13.65 -0.11
N PHE A 44 4.83 -12.61 -0.49
CA PHE A 44 5.03 -11.96 -1.79
C PHE A 44 6.17 -10.94 -1.73
N LEU A 45 6.17 -10.10 -0.70
CA LEU A 45 7.09 -8.97 -0.61
C LEU A 45 8.54 -9.38 -0.38
N SER A 46 8.77 -10.58 0.17
CA SER A 46 10.14 -11.05 0.34
C SER A 46 10.87 -11.23 -0.98
N GLU A 47 10.14 -11.39 -2.08
CA GLU A 47 10.73 -11.66 -3.40
C GLU A 47 10.32 -10.66 -4.47
N HIS A 48 9.32 -9.82 -4.21
CA HIS A 48 8.78 -8.91 -5.21
C HIS A 48 8.61 -7.51 -4.68
N LYS A 49 8.86 -6.52 -5.53
CA LYS A 49 8.70 -5.12 -5.18
C LYS A 49 7.52 -4.55 -5.95
N PRO A 50 6.43 -4.18 -5.27
CA PRO A 50 5.32 -3.55 -5.96
C PRO A 50 5.67 -2.12 -6.35
N ASP A 51 4.92 -1.58 -7.30
CA ASP A 51 5.07 -0.17 -7.67
C ASP A 51 4.43 0.74 -6.63
N LEU A 52 3.45 0.23 -5.88
CA LEU A 52 2.80 0.97 -4.82
C LEU A 52 2.28 -0.01 -3.77
N LEU A 53 2.51 0.31 -2.51
CA LEU A 53 2.06 -0.53 -1.38
C LEU A 53 1.18 0.32 -0.46
N PHE A 54 -0.07 -0.13 -0.28
CA PHE A 54 -0.96 0.43 0.73
C PHE A 54 -0.90 -0.46 1.96
N LEU A 55 -0.72 0.13 3.12
CA LEU A 55 -0.45 -0.61 4.34
C LEU A 55 -1.29 -0.06 5.50
N ASP A 56 -2.19 -0.89 6.01
CA ASP A 56 -3.00 -0.54 7.16
C ASP A 56 -2.14 -0.54 8.42
N ILE A 57 -2.35 0.43 9.30
CA ILE A 57 -1.59 0.52 10.54
C ILE A 57 -2.11 -0.50 11.56
N ILE A 58 -3.43 -0.59 11.72
CA ILE A 58 -4.02 -1.42 12.78
C ILE A 58 -4.42 -2.77 12.24
N MET A 59 -3.60 -3.79 12.52
CA MET A 59 -3.86 -5.17 12.11
C MET A 59 -3.60 -6.10 13.29
N PRO A 60 -4.30 -7.25 13.36
CA PRO A 60 -4.20 -8.12 14.54
C PRO A 60 -2.85 -8.82 14.69
N ASP A 61 -2.18 -9.18 13.60
CA ASP A 61 -0.93 -9.93 13.69
C ASP A 61 0.28 -9.04 13.95
N LYS A 62 0.31 -7.85 13.33
CA LYS A 62 1.44 -6.93 13.44
C LYS A 62 0.97 -5.58 12.95
N ASP A 63 1.26 -4.49 13.67
CA ASP A 63 0.84 -3.20 13.17
C ASP A 63 1.68 -2.79 11.95
N GLY A 64 1.07 -1.93 11.12
CA GLY A 64 1.66 -1.57 9.83
C GLY A 64 2.96 -0.77 9.94
N LEU A 65 3.12 0.01 11.01
CA LEU A 65 4.36 0.78 11.17
C LEU A 65 5.53 -0.14 11.51
N THR A 66 5.30 -1.14 12.34
CA THR A 66 6.30 -2.17 12.63
C THR A 66 6.65 -2.94 11.36
N PHE A 67 5.63 -3.31 10.60
CA PHE A 67 5.85 -4.03 9.34
C PHE A 67 6.66 -3.18 8.35
N LEU A 68 6.32 -1.89 8.22
CA LEU A 68 7.08 -1.00 7.35
C LEU A 68 8.53 -0.88 7.80
N GLN A 69 8.76 -0.79 9.11
CA GLN A 69 10.11 -0.74 9.64
C GLN A 69 10.90 -1.98 9.23
N GLU A 70 10.28 -3.15 9.31
CA GLU A 70 10.92 -4.40 8.88
C GLU A 70 11.20 -4.41 7.40
N LEU A 71 10.24 -3.94 6.58
CA LEU A 71 10.42 -3.88 5.14
C LEU A 71 11.60 -2.97 4.76
N ARG A 72 11.73 -1.83 5.43
CA ARG A 72 12.82 -0.89 5.12
C ARG A 72 14.21 -1.46 5.38
N ARG A 73 14.31 -2.51 6.19
CA ARG A 73 15.58 -3.19 6.43
C ARG A 73 15.94 -4.16 5.32
N LEU A 74 14.97 -4.54 4.50
CA LEU A 74 15.22 -5.41 3.36
C LEU A 74 15.72 -4.55 2.19
N PRO A 75 16.85 -4.92 1.56
CA PRO A 75 17.36 -4.11 0.44
C PRO A 75 16.34 -3.86 -0.65
N LEU A 76 15.48 -4.84 -0.93
CA LEU A 76 14.47 -4.72 -1.97
C LEU A 76 13.48 -3.58 -1.68
N HIS A 77 13.23 -3.28 -0.40
CA HIS A 77 12.17 -2.36 -0.01
C HIS A 77 12.66 -1.09 0.68
N ARG A 78 13.92 -0.72 0.47
CA ARG A 78 14.44 0.52 1.06
C ARG A 78 13.67 1.75 0.59
N ASP A 79 13.20 1.72 -0.66
CA ASP A 79 12.52 2.86 -1.27
C ASP A 79 11.16 2.51 -1.88
N THR A 80 10.60 1.37 -1.53
CA THR A 80 9.26 1.00 -2.01
C THR A 80 8.28 2.11 -1.64
N SER A 81 7.46 2.52 -2.61
CA SER A 81 6.46 3.58 -2.40
C SER A 81 5.34 3.05 -1.53
N VAL A 82 5.12 3.68 -0.38
CA VAL A 82 4.16 3.22 0.62
C VAL A 82 3.19 4.33 0.99
N ILE A 83 1.91 3.97 1.02
CA ILE A 83 0.82 4.82 1.52
C ILE A 83 0.27 4.14 2.77
N MET A 84 0.27 4.86 3.90
CA MET A 84 -0.30 4.31 5.13
C MET A 84 -1.80 4.55 5.18
N ILE A 85 -2.53 3.60 5.71
CA ILE A 85 -3.99 3.67 5.88
C ILE A 85 -4.31 3.47 7.35
N THR A 86 -5.21 4.26 7.90
CA THR A 86 -5.63 4.05 9.29
C THR A 86 -7.04 4.52 9.54
N SER A 87 -7.71 3.88 10.51
CA SER A 87 -9.00 4.36 11.03
C SER A 87 -8.82 5.34 12.17
N LYS A 88 -7.57 5.49 12.67
CA LYS A 88 -7.27 6.39 13.80
C LYS A 88 -6.05 7.22 13.44
N ASP A 89 -6.27 8.52 13.29
CA ASP A 89 -5.24 9.45 12.83
C ASP A 89 -4.50 10.06 14.02
N TYR A 90 -3.46 9.39 14.46
CA TYR A 90 -2.61 9.89 15.52
C TYR A 90 -1.39 10.61 14.95
N ALA A 91 -1.09 11.78 15.50
CA ALA A 91 0.05 12.58 15.04
C ALA A 91 1.37 11.83 15.15
N GLN A 92 1.54 11.04 16.22
CA GLN A 92 2.79 10.30 16.40
C GLN A 92 2.94 9.19 15.34
N ASP A 93 1.85 8.61 14.89
CA ASP A 93 1.89 7.61 13.82
C ASP A 93 2.32 8.25 12.51
N ARG A 94 1.82 9.45 12.22
CA ARG A 94 2.23 10.19 11.03
C ARG A 94 3.73 10.53 11.07
N THR A 95 4.22 10.90 12.24
CA THR A 95 5.64 11.20 12.42
C THR A 95 6.49 9.97 12.10
N VAL A 96 6.14 8.82 12.68
CA VAL A 96 6.87 7.59 12.44
C VAL A 96 6.78 7.18 10.97
N ALA A 97 5.60 7.28 10.37
CA ALA A 97 5.40 6.94 8.96
C ALA A 97 6.29 7.82 8.06
N ASN A 98 6.34 9.13 8.35
CA ASN A 98 7.20 10.04 7.59
C ASN A 98 8.66 9.67 7.71
N GLU A 99 9.12 9.33 8.92
CA GLU A 99 10.49 8.92 9.15
C GLU A 99 10.84 7.65 8.39
N LEU A 100 9.85 6.79 8.19
CA LEU A 100 10.03 5.56 7.43
C LEU A 100 9.79 5.76 5.93
N GLY A 101 9.60 7.00 5.50
CA GLY A 101 9.51 7.33 4.08
C GLY A 101 8.16 7.06 3.43
N ALA A 102 7.08 6.95 4.22
CA ALA A 102 5.75 6.84 3.63
C ALA A 102 5.41 8.11 2.87
N LEU A 103 4.82 7.95 1.69
CA LEU A 103 4.54 9.07 0.80
C LEU A 103 3.28 9.84 1.23
N GLU A 104 2.28 9.13 1.70
CA GLU A 104 1.03 9.72 2.15
C GLU A 104 0.44 8.91 3.29
N PHE A 105 -0.50 9.51 3.97
CA PHE A 105 -1.17 8.92 5.12
C PHE A 105 -2.65 9.24 4.96
N ILE A 106 -3.47 8.22 4.73
CA ILE A 106 -4.90 8.42 4.50
C ILE A 106 -5.73 7.77 5.60
N THR A 107 -6.88 8.36 5.91
CA THR A 107 -7.75 7.88 6.98
C THR A 107 -9.00 7.24 6.43
N LYS A 108 -9.48 6.20 7.11
CA LYS A 108 -10.74 5.55 6.79
C LYS A 108 -11.89 6.31 7.44
N PRO A 109 -13.06 6.32 6.83
CA PRO A 109 -13.40 5.74 5.54
C PRO A 109 -12.92 6.62 4.40
N MET A 110 -12.50 5.99 3.31
CA MET A 110 -12.06 6.73 2.14
C MET A 110 -12.92 6.37 0.94
N PRO A 111 -13.33 7.35 0.13
CA PRO A 111 -14.13 7.05 -1.05
C PRO A 111 -13.26 6.42 -2.14
N MET A 112 -13.89 5.69 -3.04
CA MET A 112 -13.20 5.07 -4.18
C MET A 112 -12.37 6.08 -4.94
N ARG A 113 -12.89 7.30 -5.11
CA ARG A 113 -12.19 8.34 -5.84
C ARG A 113 -10.84 8.69 -5.21
N ALA A 114 -10.79 8.72 -3.88
CA ALA A 114 -9.53 9.02 -3.19
C ALA A 114 -8.49 7.93 -3.47
N ILE A 115 -8.92 6.68 -3.50
CA ILE A 115 -8.05 5.56 -3.81
C ILE A 115 -7.54 5.67 -5.25
N THR A 116 -8.45 5.88 -6.18
CA THR A 116 -8.12 6.00 -7.59
C THR A 116 -7.15 7.15 -7.83
N ASP A 117 -7.42 8.31 -7.23
CA ASP A 117 -6.57 9.49 -7.41
C ASP A 117 -5.15 9.24 -6.92
N ILE A 118 -5.00 8.59 -5.77
CA ILE A 118 -3.68 8.28 -5.24
C ILE A 118 -2.95 7.29 -6.14
N ILE A 119 -3.64 6.25 -6.57
CA ILE A 119 -3.03 5.25 -7.45
C ILE A 119 -2.53 5.92 -8.73
N LEU A 120 -3.37 6.71 -9.37
CA LEU A 120 -2.99 7.38 -10.61
C LEU A 120 -1.84 8.37 -10.40
N LYS A 121 -1.80 9.00 -9.24
CA LYS A 121 -0.73 9.94 -8.92
C LYS A 121 0.65 9.27 -8.91
N TYR A 122 0.73 8.04 -8.40
CA TYR A 122 2.01 7.37 -8.21
C TYR A 122 2.31 6.30 -9.26
N ILE A 123 1.28 5.66 -9.82
CA ILE A 123 1.48 4.58 -10.78
C ILE A 123 1.77 5.10 -12.17
N ASN A 124 1.07 6.15 -12.59
CA ASN A 124 1.19 6.66 -13.96
C ASN A 124 2.26 7.74 -14.11
N LYS A 125 2.99 8.09 -13.06
CA LYS A 125 3.92 9.21 -13.17
C LYS A 125 5.07 8.94 -14.13
N ASP A 126 5.41 7.67 -14.37
CA ASP A 126 6.45 7.29 -15.31
C ASP A 126 5.89 6.87 -16.65
N ASN A 127 4.60 6.98 -16.84
CA ASN A 127 3.92 6.61 -18.06
C ASN A 127 3.15 7.83 -18.57
N PRO A 128 3.64 8.53 -19.57
CA PRO A 128 3.00 9.77 -20.04
C PRO A 128 1.64 9.57 -20.70
N TYR A 129 1.27 8.35 -20.95
CA TYR A 129 -0.02 8.05 -21.57
C TYR A 129 -0.88 7.21 -20.64
#